data_ccba2f7abfef5a7a5845aa920bd7c542
#
_entry.id   ccba2f7abfef5a7a5845aa920bd7c542
#
_cell.length_a   1.000
_cell.length_b   1.000
_cell.length_c   1.000
_cell.angle_alpha   90.00
_cell.angle_beta   90.00
_cell.angle_gamma   90.00
#
_symmetry.space_group_name_H-M   'P 1'
#
loop_
_entity.id
_entity.type
_entity.pdbx_description
1 polymer ?
#
loop_
_entity_poly.entity_id
_entity_poly.type
_entity_poly.pdbx_seq_one_letter_code
_entity_poly.pdbx_strand_id
1 'polypeptide(L)'
;MKPIVMIILENCPHCKNARRWMEEHKEEKPQYQVLQVEMIDEKLHPEVIQTYSYYYVPTYYVAGVKVHEGVPTKEIVCSVFEQALSKN
;
A
#
# COMPACT_ATOMS: atom_id res chain seq x y z
N MET A 1 -9.62 5.31 11.36
CA MET A 1 -8.93 4.64 10.24
C MET A 1 -7.46 4.45 10.58
N LYS A 2 -6.90 3.36 10.13
CA LYS A 2 -5.49 3.08 10.36
C LYS A 2 -4.67 3.62 9.20
N PRO A 3 -3.48 4.18 9.45
CA PRO A 3 -2.64 4.69 8.37
C PRO A 3 -2.09 3.56 7.50
N ILE A 4 -2.01 3.83 6.20
CA ILE A 4 -1.46 2.89 5.22
C ILE A 4 -0.16 3.48 4.67
N VAL A 5 0.91 2.70 4.70
CA VAL A 5 2.18 3.04 4.05
C VAL A 5 2.43 2.01 2.95
N MET A 6 2.80 2.48 1.77
CA MET A 6 3.14 1.63 0.63
C MET A 6 4.53 1.98 0.17
N ILE A 7 5.44 1.01 0.20
CA ILE A 7 6.80 1.21 -0.29
C ILE A 7 6.84 0.80 -1.75
N ILE A 8 7.38 1.66 -2.60
CA ILE A 8 7.37 1.50 -4.05
C ILE A 8 8.73 1.80 -4.68
N LEU A 9 8.85 1.41 -5.94
CA LEU A 9 9.86 1.91 -6.88
C LEU A 9 9.12 2.50 -8.06
N GLU A 10 9.61 3.63 -8.57
CA GLU A 10 8.93 4.41 -9.61
C GLU A 10 8.60 3.59 -10.85
N ASN A 11 9.54 2.78 -11.33
CA ASN A 11 9.37 2.04 -12.59
C ASN A 11 8.98 0.57 -12.39
N CYS A 12 8.46 0.23 -11.22
CA CYS A 12 8.05 -1.13 -10.93
C CYS A 12 6.66 -1.41 -11.49
N PRO A 13 6.52 -2.37 -12.41
CA PRO A 13 5.19 -2.69 -12.99
C PRO A 13 4.19 -3.15 -11.95
N HIS A 14 4.65 -3.90 -10.94
CA HIS A 14 3.76 -4.37 -9.87
C HIS A 14 3.24 -3.22 -9.02
N CYS A 15 4.09 -2.20 -8.80
CA CYS A 15 3.67 -0.99 -8.09
C CYS A 15 2.62 -0.23 -8.88
N LYS A 16 2.80 -0.14 -10.20
CA LYS A 16 1.83 0.53 -11.09
C LYS A 16 0.49 -0.19 -11.07
N ASN A 17 0.50 -1.52 -11.13
CA ASN A 17 -0.72 -2.31 -11.07
C ASN A 17 -1.44 -2.11 -9.73
N ALA A 18 -0.70 -2.14 -8.63
CA ALA A 18 -1.28 -1.92 -7.31
C ALA A 18 -1.94 -0.55 -7.20
N ARG A 19 -1.28 0.49 -7.72
CA ARG A 19 -1.82 1.85 -7.69
C ARG A 19 -3.10 1.96 -8.52
N ARG A 20 -3.15 1.29 -9.68
CA ARG A 20 -4.34 1.26 -10.51
C ARG A 20 -5.50 0.58 -9.76
N TRP A 21 -5.24 -0.53 -9.11
CA TRP A 21 -6.27 -1.26 -8.35
C TRP A 21 -6.75 -0.44 -7.15
N MET A 22 -5.87 0.33 -6.51
CA MET A 22 -6.30 1.24 -5.45
C MET A 22 -7.32 2.25 -5.97
N GLU A 23 -7.06 2.83 -7.13
CA GLU A 23 -8.00 3.79 -7.73
C GLU A 23 -9.31 3.12 -8.13
N GLU A 24 -9.24 1.91 -8.70
CA GLU A 24 -10.44 1.16 -9.07
C GLU A 24 -11.31 0.85 -7.85
N HIS A 25 -10.70 0.41 -6.76
CA HIS A 25 -11.45 0.13 -5.53
C HIS A 25 -12.12 1.38 -4.98
N LYS A 26 -11.43 2.52 -5.02
CA LYS A 26 -12.00 3.78 -4.54
C LYS A 26 -13.18 4.22 -5.39
N GLU A 27 -13.13 3.97 -6.70
CA GLU A 27 -14.25 4.28 -7.59
C GLU A 27 -15.43 3.35 -7.35
N GLU A 28 -15.16 2.07 -7.08
CA GLU A 28 -16.20 1.06 -6.90
C GLU A 28 -16.89 1.17 -5.54
N LYS A 29 -16.13 1.59 -4.49
CA LYS A 29 -16.65 1.62 -3.13
C LYS A 29 -16.32 2.95 -2.46
N PRO A 30 -17.32 3.82 -2.30
CA PRO A 30 -17.09 5.16 -1.71
C PRO A 30 -16.43 5.15 -0.33
N GLN A 31 -16.62 4.10 0.47
CA GLN A 31 -16.01 4.03 1.80
C GLN A 31 -14.49 4.02 1.74
N TYR A 32 -13.90 3.66 0.61
CA TYR A 32 -12.44 3.67 0.48
C TYR A 32 -11.88 5.05 0.13
N GLN A 33 -12.73 5.99 -0.28
CA GLN A 33 -12.25 7.31 -0.71
C GLN A 33 -11.65 8.13 0.42
N VAL A 34 -11.99 7.81 1.66
CA VAL A 34 -11.42 8.49 2.82
C VAL A 34 -10.02 7.99 3.18
N LEU A 35 -9.61 6.84 2.62
CA LEU A 35 -8.31 6.27 2.90
C LEU A 35 -7.22 7.01 2.14
N GLN A 36 -6.13 7.29 2.85
CA GLN A 36 -4.95 7.89 2.24
C GLN A 36 -3.79 6.92 2.38
N VAL A 37 -3.05 6.74 1.30
CA VAL A 37 -1.88 5.87 1.28
C VAL A 37 -0.65 6.74 1.13
N GLU A 38 0.24 6.68 2.13
CA GLU A 38 1.54 7.34 2.03
C GLU A 38 2.45 6.44 1.21
N MET A 39 2.79 6.88 0.01
CA MET A 39 3.69 6.14 -0.87
C MET A 39 5.11 6.63 -0.68
N ILE A 40 6.02 5.71 -0.35
CA ILE A 40 7.42 6.02 -0.12
C ILE A 40 8.25 5.31 -1.19
N ASP A 41 8.90 6.09 -2.05
CA ASP A 41 9.81 5.55 -3.05
C ASP A 41 11.16 5.26 -2.39
N GLU A 42 11.59 3.98 -2.45
CA GLU A 42 12.80 3.58 -1.74
C GLU A 42 14.07 4.23 -2.29
N LYS A 43 14.02 4.68 -3.53
CA LYS A 43 15.17 5.35 -4.16
C LYS A 43 15.28 6.80 -3.73
N LEU A 44 14.13 7.45 -3.48
CA LEU A 44 14.08 8.86 -3.13
C LEU A 44 14.23 9.12 -1.64
N HIS A 45 13.89 8.13 -0.81
CA HIS A 45 13.87 8.29 0.65
C HIS A 45 14.59 7.15 1.37
N PRO A 46 15.89 6.92 1.06
CA PRO A 46 16.60 5.79 1.66
C PRO A 46 16.70 5.86 3.19
N GLU A 47 16.73 7.06 3.75
CA GLU A 47 16.78 7.25 5.20
C GLU A 47 15.53 6.77 5.90
N VAL A 48 14.37 6.94 5.25
CA VAL A 48 13.09 6.46 5.77
C VAL A 48 12.98 4.95 5.60
N ILE A 49 13.44 4.45 4.46
CA ILE A 49 13.37 3.02 4.13
C ILE A 49 14.13 2.16 5.15
N GLN A 50 15.21 2.68 5.73
CA GLN A 50 15.99 1.94 6.72
C GLN A 50 15.17 1.57 7.96
N THR A 51 14.07 2.25 8.20
CA THR A 51 13.18 1.96 9.33
C THR A 51 12.19 0.82 9.05
N TYR A 52 12.13 0.35 7.80
CA TYR A 52 11.22 -0.71 7.39
C TYR A 52 11.98 -1.99 7.05
N SER A 53 11.35 -3.13 7.30
CA SER A 53 11.94 -4.45 6.99
C SER A 53 11.13 -5.10 5.87
N TYR A 54 11.75 -5.24 4.68
CA TYR A 54 11.11 -5.86 3.54
C TYR A 54 12.16 -6.22 2.49
N TYR A 55 11.77 -7.06 1.52
CA TYR A 55 12.65 -7.47 0.43
C TYR A 55 12.10 -7.11 -0.94
N TYR A 56 10.78 -7.03 -1.10
CA TYR A 56 10.14 -6.84 -2.39
C TYR A 56 9.14 -5.69 -2.36
N VAL A 57 8.97 -5.04 -3.51
CA VAL A 57 7.99 -3.97 -3.68
C VAL A 57 6.91 -4.41 -4.66
N PRO A 58 5.64 -3.92 -4.51
CA PRO A 58 5.22 -3.04 -3.42
C PRO A 58 5.07 -3.79 -2.11
N THR A 59 5.28 -3.09 -0.99
CA THR A 59 5.04 -3.62 0.34
C THR A 59 4.09 -2.67 1.06
N TYR A 60 3.07 -3.24 1.70
CA TYR A 60 2.06 -2.46 2.43
C TYR A 60 2.18 -2.66 3.92
N TYR A 61 2.04 -1.55 4.64
CA TYR A 61 1.95 -1.53 6.11
C TYR A 61 0.65 -0.85 6.51
N VAL A 62 -0.07 -1.44 7.46
CA VAL A 62 -1.27 -0.85 8.05
C VAL A 62 -1.00 -0.70 9.54
N ALA A 63 -1.07 0.54 10.03
CA ALA A 63 -0.77 0.86 11.44
C ALA A 63 0.60 0.32 11.87
N GLY A 64 1.59 0.39 10.97
CA GLY A 64 2.95 -0.05 11.26
C GLY A 64 3.19 -1.54 11.13
N VAL A 65 2.17 -2.33 10.81
CA VAL A 65 2.28 -3.78 10.65
C VAL A 65 2.30 -4.13 9.16
N LYS A 66 3.29 -4.91 8.75
CA LYS A 66 3.37 -5.36 7.35
C LYS A 66 2.23 -6.34 7.07
N VAL A 67 1.40 -6.01 6.08
CA VAL A 67 0.25 -6.82 5.72
C VAL A 67 0.38 -7.48 4.36
N HIS A 68 1.29 -6.99 3.51
CA HIS A 68 1.59 -7.64 2.23
C HIS A 68 2.94 -7.18 1.72
N GLU A 69 3.65 -8.10 1.06
CA GLU A 69 4.95 -7.83 0.44
C GLU A 69 5.02 -8.58 -0.88
N GLY A 70 5.46 -7.89 -1.93
CA GLY A 70 5.70 -8.49 -3.24
C GLY A 70 4.54 -8.32 -4.19
N VAL A 71 4.42 -9.24 -5.16
CA VAL A 71 3.44 -9.13 -6.25
C VAL A 71 2.01 -9.05 -5.71
N PRO A 72 1.29 -7.96 -5.99
CA PRO A 72 -0.07 -7.80 -5.49
C PRO A 72 -1.10 -8.40 -6.43
N THR A 73 -2.32 -8.54 -5.94
CA THR A 73 -3.49 -8.78 -6.77
C THR A 73 -4.53 -7.73 -6.41
N LYS A 74 -5.57 -7.61 -7.23
CA LYS A 74 -6.66 -6.68 -6.94
C LYS A 74 -7.31 -7.00 -5.59
N GLU A 75 -7.46 -8.30 -5.29
CA GLU A 75 -8.05 -8.77 -4.03
C GLU A 75 -7.16 -8.44 -2.83
N ILE A 76 -5.84 -8.55 -3.01
CA ILE A 76 -4.90 -8.20 -1.94
C ILE A 76 -4.99 -6.70 -1.61
N VAL A 77 -5.08 -5.85 -2.63
CA VAL A 77 -5.24 -4.41 -2.42
C VAL A 77 -6.54 -4.12 -1.67
N CYS A 78 -7.62 -4.80 -2.02
CA CYS A 78 -8.89 -4.70 -1.30
C CYS A 78 -8.72 -5.08 0.17
N SER A 79 -8.01 -6.17 0.44
CA SER A 79 -7.74 -6.64 1.80
C SER A 79 -6.99 -5.58 2.61
N VAL A 80 -6.00 -4.93 2.01
CA VAL A 80 -5.26 -3.86 2.68
C VAL A 80 -6.20 -2.72 3.09
N PHE A 81 -7.09 -2.31 2.18
CA PHE A 81 -8.06 -1.26 2.45
C PHE A 81 -9.02 -1.67 3.58
N GLU A 82 -9.51 -2.92 3.55
CA GLU A 82 -10.40 -3.41 4.59
C GLU A 82 -9.74 -3.45 5.96
N GLN A 83 -8.47 -3.81 6.01
CA GLN A 83 -7.71 -3.80 7.26
C GLN A 83 -7.56 -2.38 7.80
N ALA A 84 -7.36 -1.39 6.91
CA ALA A 84 -7.23 -0.01 7.32
C ALA A 84 -8.53 0.56 7.87
N LEU A 85 -9.67 0.08 7.36
CA LEU A 85 -10.98 0.49 7.85
C LEU A 85 -11.41 -0.24 9.12
N SER A 86 -10.76 -1.34 9.43
CA SER A 86 -11.09 -2.13 10.62
C SER A 86 -10.85 -1.32 11.88
N LYS A 87 -11.73 -1.49 12.87
CA LYS A 87 -11.60 -0.81 14.16
C LYS A 87 -10.65 -1.50 15.12
N ASN A 88 -10.25 -2.71 14.79
CA ASN A 88 -9.37 -3.50 15.67
C ASN A 88 -7.96 -3.55 15.16
#